data_ced812f9a8fb5ad0c46df7f6db1942ba
#
_entry.id   ced812f9a8fb5ad0c46df7f6db1942ba
#
_cell.length_a   1.000
_cell.length_b   1.000
_cell.length_c   1.000
_cell.angle_alpha   90.00
_cell.angle_beta   90.00
_cell.angle_gamma   90.00
#
_symmetry.space_group_name_H-M   'P 1'
#
loop_
_entity.id
_entity.type
_entity.pdbx_description
1 polymer ?
#
loop_
_entity_poly.entity_id
_entity_poly.type
_entity_poly.pdbx_seq_one_letter_code
_entity_poly.pdbx_strand_id
1 'polypeptide(L)'
;MQSSKRKFIKNSMIGMAGICCGAECIVFGEDYHKRPAHDILSKDLWKWSKEGMYYEQSPRGVTCLLCPNECTIKEGELGDCRSRTNHKEKLFSIAYGNPCAVHIDPIEKKPLYHFLPTSTAYSIATAGCNLACLNCQNWTISQKSPRETRNYDLMPDKLVQEVLKSHCESIAYTYSEPVTFFEYTYDSSKIARSRGIKNVLVSAGYINEKPLRELAKYTDAANIDLKSFKDSIYLKLNGGKLQPVLNTLRILKEEGVWLEITNLVVPSWTDDLDMIREMCKWLKDNGFEDNPLHFSRFHPQYKLTQLPATPVSTLNKARDIAMSEGLNYVYIGNVPGSGAENTYCPHCKKMIIERRGYKILSNNIAGNKCRFCNTSIAGVWD
;
A
#
# COMPACT_ATOMS: atom_id res chain seq x y z
N MET A 1 3.48 60.01 10.31
CA MET A 1 2.42 59.00 10.27
C MET A 1 2.63 58.07 9.07
N GLN A 2 3.60 57.17 9.15
CA GLN A 2 3.83 56.12 8.16
C GLN A 2 4.46 54.94 8.89
N SER A 3 3.66 54.10 9.49
CA SER A 3 4.15 52.84 10.08
C SER A 3 2.97 51.96 10.47
N SER A 4 2.28 51.37 9.50
CA SER A 4 1.25 50.35 9.80
C SER A 4 0.90 49.44 8.63
N LYS A 5 1.66 49.41 7.52
CA LYS A 5 1.34 48.54 6.37
C LYS A 5 2.35 47.41 6.09
N ARG A 6 3.36 47.24 6.93
CA ARG A 6 4.39 46.16 6.72
C ARG A 6 4.28 44.96 7.65
N LYS A 7 3.31 44.91 8.56
CA LYS A 7 3.10 43.74 9.47
C LYS A 7 1.99 42.78 9.06
N PHE A 8 1.22 43.08 8.00
CA PHE A 8 0.08 42.25 7.57
C PHE A 8 0.41 41.25 6.45
N ILE A 9 1.59 41.31 5.83
CA ILE A 9 1.96 40.45 4.69
C ILE A 9 2.86 39.28 5.09
N LYS A 10 3.25 39.13 6.34
CA LYS A 10 4.07 37.97 6.79
C LYS A 10 3.31 36.80 7.40
N ASN A 11 2.01 36.87 7.58
CA ASN A 11 1.19 35.80 8.16
C ASN A 11 0.17 35.16 7.19
N SER A 12 0.28 35.42 5.88
CA SER A 12 -0.68 34.90 4.89
C SER A 12 -0.07 33.91 3.89
N MET A 13 1.06 33.30 4.17
CA MET A 13 1.67 32.26 3.32
C MET A 13 1.94 30.95 4.06
N ILE A 14 1.04 30.54 4.96
CA ILE A 14 0.98 29.16 5.46
C ILE A 14 -0.51 28.79 5.48
N GLY A 15 -1.02 28.20 4.40
CA GLY A 15 -2.40 27.78 4.40
C GLY A 15 -2.99 27.54 3.02
N MET A 16 -2.34 26.74 2.17
CA MET A 16 -3.02 26.09 1.03
C MET A 16 -2.27 24.82 0.65
N ALA A 17 -2.47 23.78 1.45
CA ALA A 17 -2.25 22.40 1.04
C ALA A 17 -3.10 21.51 1.97
N GLY A 18 -4.18 20.99 1.46
CA GLY A 18 -4.96 19.97 2.18
C GLY A 18 -6.44 20.31 2.29
N ILE A 19 -7.19 20.14 1.23
CA ILE A 19 -8.62 19.84 1.33
C ILE A 19 -8.70 18.39 1.85
N CYS A 20 -8.68 18.23 3.17
CA CYS A 20 -9.14 17.01 3.83
C CYS A 20 -10.65 17.13 3.98
N CYS A 21 -11.41 16.42 3.14
CA CYS A 21 -12.80 16.10 3.44
C CYS A 21 -12.87 15.29 4.72
N GLY A 22 -13.55 15.85 5.71
CA GLY A 22 -14.02 15.35 6.97
C GLY A 22 -13.81 13.86 7.30
N ALA A 23 -12.65 13.53 7.85
CA ALA A 23 -12.49 12.38 8.74
C ALA A 23 -11.64 12.89 9.91
N GLU A 24 -12.17 12.80 11.12
CA GLU A 24 -11.50 13.24 12.34
C GLU A 24 -10.18 12.48 12.49
N CYS A 25 -9.07 13.21 12.46
CA CYS A 25 -7.78 12.69 12.87
C CYS A 25 -7.84 12.44 14.37
N ILE A 26 -7.86 11.18 14.80
CA ILE A 26 -7.70 10.84 16.21
C ILE A 26 -6.26 11.18 16.58
N VAL A 27 -6.06 12.34 17.20
CA VAL A 27 -4.78 12.75 17.77
C VAL A 27 -4.69 12.11 19.15
N PHE A 28 -3.86 11.10 19.29
CA PHE A 28 -3.53 10.55 20.62
C PHE A 28 -2.67 11.56 21.38
N GLY A 29 -3.18 12.01 22.52
CA GLY A 29 -2.53 12.58 23.71
C GLY A 29 -1.55 13.74 23.55
N GLU A 30 -1.86 14.86 24.14
CA GLU A 30 -1.08 16.14 24.16
C GLU A 30 0.36 16.06 24.72
N ASP A 31 0.83 14.93 25.23
CA ASP A 31 2.14 14.81 25.87
C ASP A 31 3.31 14.50 24.93
N TYR A 32 3.07 14.30 23.63
CA TYR A 32 4.13 13.97 22.66
C TYR A 32 4.87 15.17 22.08
N HIS A 33 4.39 16.39 22.34
CA HIS A 33 4.91 17.62 21.69
C HIS A 33 6.16 18.24 22.31
N LYS A 34 6.73 17.68 23.39
CA LYS A 34 7.79 18.35 24.18
C LYS A 34 9.17 17.72 24.17
N ARG A 35 9.49 16.75 23.31
CA ARG A 35 10.85 16.19 23.24
C ARG A 35 11.59 16.59 21.97
N PRO A 36 12.84 17.13 22.06
CA PRO A 36 13.63 17.45 20.89
C PRO A 36 14.03 16.19 20.13
N ALA A 37 13.99 16.25 18.80
CA ALA A 37 14.13 15.12 17.88
C ALA A 37 15.49 14.40 17.92
N HIS A 38 16.52 14.96 18.58
CA HIS A 38 17.88 14.42 18.58
C HIS A 38 18.17 13.38 19.66
N ASP A 39 17.44 13.35 20.77
CA ASP A 39 17.76 12.47 21.92
C ASP A 39 17.00 11.12 21.94
N ILE A 40 16.03 10.96 21.05
CA ILE A 40 15.18 9.74 21.01
C ILE A 40 15.88 8.59 20.26
N LEU A 41 16.97 8.85 19.54
CA LEU A 41 17.42 8.00 18.43
C LEU A 41 18.38 6.86 18.79
N SER A 42 19.03 6.81 19.96
CA SER A 42 20.07 5.80 20.21
C SER A 42 19.73 4.72 21.23
N LYS A 43 18.87 4.99 22.21
CA LYS A 43 18.52 3.99 23.25
C LYS A 43 17.11 3.39 23.11
N ASP A 44 16.18 4.10 22.51
CA ASP A 44 14.74 3.71 22.46
C ASP A 44 14.37 2.76 21.32
N LEU A 45 15.17 2.68 20.26
CA LEU A 45 14.83 1.82 19.12
C LEU A 45 14.86 0.33 19.43
N TRP A 46 15.72 -0.09 20.39
CA TRP A 46 15.79 -1.48 20.79
C TRP A 46 14.51 -2.00 21.46
N LYS A 47 13.71 -1.14 22.10
CA LYS A 47 12.40 -1.54 22.62
C LYS A 47 11.41 -1.91 21.50
N TRP A 48 11.61 -1.36 20.29
CA TRP A 48 10.82 -1.61 19.08
C TRP A 48 11.58 -2.51 18.10
N SER A 49 12.54 -3.28 18.57
CA SER A 49 13.24 -4.25 17.75
C SER A 49 12.77 -5.66 18.05
N LYS A 50 12.83 -6.48 17.04
CA LYS A 50 12.59 -7.93 17.12
C LYS A 50 13.59 -8.66 16.26
N GLU A 51 14.11 -9.81 16.73
CA GLU A 51 14.95 -10.67 15.90
C GLU A 51 14.18 -11.00 14.61
N GLY A 52 14.86 -10.80 13.49
CA GLY A 52 14.27 -10.97 12.16
C GLY A 52 14.02 -12.44 11.86
N MET A 53 12.94 -12.69 11.14
CA MET A 53 12.71 -13.99 10.50
C MET A 53 13.43 -14.00 9.14
N TYR A 54 13.69 -15.17 8.59
CA TYR A 54 14.22 -15.34 7.23
C TYR A 54 15.57 -14.65 7.00
N TYR A 55 16.60 -15.11 7.68
CA TYR A 55 17.99 -14.73 7.44
C TYR A 55 18.93 -15.90 7.66
N GLU A 56 20.14 -15.78 7.17
CA GLU A 56 21.23 -16.71 7.40
C GLU A 56 22.53 -15.97 7.72
N GLN A 57 23.45 -16.64 8.37
CA GLN A 57 24.78 -16.12 8.61
C GLN A 57 25.62 -16.22 7.33
N SER A 58 26.48 -15.25 7.10
CA SER A 58 27.42 -15.23 5.99
C SER A 58 28.79 -14.75 6.46
N PRO A 59 29.88 -15.05 5.74
CA PRO A 59 31.24 -14.61 6.13
C PRO A 59 31.41 -13.08 6.22
N ARG A 60 30.45 -12.30 5.69
CA ARG A 60 30.50 -10.83 5.67
C ARG A 60 29.42 -10.17 6.54
N GLY A 61 28.69 -10.94 7.35
CA GLY A 61 27.60 -10.47 8.19
C GLY A 61 26.40 -11.39 8.16
N VAL A 62 25.18 -10.85 8.12
CA VAL A 62 23.94 -11.62 7.97
C VAL A 62 23.29 -11.33 6.62
N THR A 63 22.81 -12.35 5.95
CA THR A 63 22.06 -12.22 4.68
C THR A 63 20.57 -12.31 4.96
N CYS A 64 19.84 -11.24 4.65
CA CYS A 64 18.39 -11.21 4.79
C CYS A 64 17.72 -11.91 3.59
N LEU A 65 16.88 -12.90 3.85
CA LEU A 65 16.18 -13.69 2.82
C LEU A 65 14.70 -13.32 2.68
N LEU A 66 14.29 -12.15 3.20
CA LEU A 66 12.89 -11.74 3.22
C LEU A 66 12.40 -11.27 1.84
N CYS A 67 13.23 -10.57 1.09
CA CYS A 67 12.89 -10.05 -0.23
C CYS A 67 14.01 -10.27 -1.26
N PRO A 68 13.75 -10.10 -2.56
CA PRO A 68 14.72 -10.39 -3.61
C PRO A 68 15.99 -9.51 -3.65
N ASN A 69 16.11 -8.51 -2.76
CA ASN A 69 17.37 -7.77 -2.59
C ASN A 69 18.45 -8.59 -1.88
N GLU A 70 18.05 -9.54 -1.03
CA GLU A 70 18.96 -10.46 -0.32
C GLU A 70 20.19 -9.76 0.26
N CYS A 71 19.95 -8.64 0.96
CA CYS A 71 21.00 -7.77 1.47
C CYS A 71 21.92 -8.53 2.45
N THR A 72 23.25 -8.53 2.20
CA THR A 72 24.24 -8.91 3.19
C THR A 72 24.59 -7.69 4.04
N ILE A 73 24.24 -7.74 5.33
CA ILE A 73 24.27 -6.62 6.27
C ILE A 73 25.37 -6.85 7.29
N LYS A 74 26.38 -5.97 7.34
CA LYS A 74 27.45 -6.03 8.33
C LYS A 74 26.96 -5.52 9.69
N GLU A 75 27.78 -5.78 10.73
CA GLU A 75 27.48 -5.30 12.09
C GLU A 75 27.16 -3.80 12.10
N GLY A 76 25.99 -3.43 12.64
CA GLY A 76 25.50 -2.06 12.78
C GLY A 76 25.00 -1.41 11.50
N GLU A 77 25.18 -2.02 10.32
CA GLU A 77 24.64 -1.48 9.04
C GLU A 77 23.14 -1.75 8.92
N LEU A 78 22.50 -1.01 8.02
CA LEU A 78 21.09 -1.21 7.62
C LEU A 78 21.03 -1.89 6.25
N GLY A 79 20.05 -2.76 6.04
CA GLY A 79 19.68 -3.22 4.72
C GLY A 79 19.05 -2.10 3.87
N ASP A 80 18.89 -2.34 2.56
CA ASP A 80 18.34 -1.36 1.59
C ASP A 80 16.97 -0.82 2.01
N CYS A 81 16.18 -1.61 2.72
CA CYS A 81 14.88 -1.21 3.26
C CYS A 81 14.95 -0.22 4.43
N ARG A 82 16.14 0.02 5.02
CA ARG A 82 16.41 0.96 6.12
C ARG A 82 15.74 0.60 7.46
N SER A 83 15.15 -0.58 7.57
CA SER A 83 14.39 -1.06 8.75
C SER A 83 14.94 -2.34 9.37
N ARG A 84 15.98 -2.92 8.77
CA ARG A 84 16.61 -4.16 9.25
C ARG A 84 18.11 -3.93 9.45
N THR A 85 18.67 -4.44 10.55
CA THR A 85 20.07 -4.23 10.92
C THR A 85 20.69 -5.53 11.46
N ASN A 86 22.00 -5.67 11.30
CA ASN A 86 22.76 -6.73 11.95
C ASN A 86 23.25 -6.24 13.33
N HIS A 87 23.04 -7.05 14.36
CA HIS A 87 23.60 -6.84 15.67
C HIS A 87 24.03 -8.19 16.26
N LYS A 88 25.32 -8.32 16.56
CA LYS A 88 25.93 -9.56 17.12
C LYS A 88 25.59 -10.78 16.28
N GLU A 89 25.83 -10.68 14.97
CA GLU A 89 25.60 -11.73 13.98
C GLU A 89 24.14 -12.21 13.87
N LYS A 90 23.20 -11.40 14.35
CA LYS A 90 21.75 -11.62 14.22
C LYS A 90 21.09 -10.48 13.47
N LEU A 91 20.11 -10.82 12.63
CA LEU A 91 19.29 -9.82 11.98
C LEU A 91 18.17 -9.34 12.91
N PHE A 92 18.00 -8.04 13.02
CA PHE A 92 16.89 -7.43 13.76
C PHE A 92 16.07 -6.51 12.85
N SER A 93 14.75 -6.59 12.94
CA SER A 93 13.86 -5.53 12.53
C SER A 93 13.89 -4.44 13.60
N ILE A 94 14.07 -3.18 13.22
CA ILE A 94 13.91 -1.99 14.08
C ILE A 94 12.59 -1.27 13.80
N ALA A 95 11.68 -1.95 13.11
CA ALA A 95 10.37 -1.50 12.71
C ALA A 95 9.27 -2.42 13.30
N TYR A 96 9.31 -2.62 14.62
CA TYR A 96 8.39 -3.52 15.32
C TYR A 96 7.62 -2.78 16.42
N GLY A 97 6.34 -2.53 16.19
CA GLY A 97 5.48 -1.81 17.14
C GLY A 97 5.71 -0.29 17.19
N ASN A 98 6.33 0.26 16.17
CA ASN A 98 6.66 1.69 16.06
C ASN A 98 6.19 2.34 14.74
N PRO A 99 4.90 2.21 14.38
CA PRO A 99 4.41 2.85 13.15
C PRO A 99 4.64 4.37 13.20
N CYS A 100 4.96 4.95 12.04
CA CYS A 100 5.11 6.40 11.85
C CYS A 100 3.87 7.03 11.19
N ALA A 101 2.93 6.23 10.74
CA ALA A 101 1.63 6.68 10.25
C ALA A 101 0.53 5.74 10.76
N VAL A 102 -0.56 6.34 11.28
CA VAL A 102 -1.74 5.65 11.78
C VAL A 102 -2.98 6.46 11.39
N HIS A 103 -3.93 5.84 10.67
CA HIS A 103 -5.16 6.48 10.21
C HIS A 103 -6.32 5.49 10.16
N ILE A 104 -7.54 6.00 10.24
CA ILE A 104 -8.75 5.24 9.87
C ILE A 104 -9.14 5.70 8.48
N ASP A 105 -9.20 4.77 7.54
CA ASP A 105 -9.51 5.05 6.14
C ASP A 105 -10.66 4.17 5.65
N PRO A 106 -11.48 4.63 4.69
CA PRO A 106 -12.37 3.74 3.97
C PRO A 106 -11.55 2.67 3.22
N ILE A 107 -12.10 1.47 3.12
CA ILE A 107 -11.44 0.34 2.44
C ILE A 107 -11.14 0.65 0.97
N GLU A 108 -11.99 1.46 0.33
CA GLU A 108 -11.83 1.90 -1.05
C GLU A 108 -10.54 2.71 -1.28
N LYS A 109 -10.01 3.36 -0.22
CA LYS A 109 -8.71 4.07 -0.27
C LYS A 109 -7.51 3.12 -0.30
N LYS A 110 -7.72 1.81 -0.04
CA LYS A 110 -6.70 0.76 -0.13
C LYS A 110 -6.59 0.12 -1.51
N PRO A 111 -7.03 0.73 -2.54
CA PRO A 111 -7.86 0.38 -3.69
C PRO A 111 -8.41 -1.04 -3.63
N LEU A 112 -9.30 -1.28 -2.68
CA LEU A 112 -10.05 -2.52 -2.54
C LEU A 112 -11.53 -2.20 -2.74
N TYR A 113 -12.01 -2.44 -3.96
CA TYR A 113 -13.37 -2.10 -4.40
C TYR A 113 -14.33 -3.28 -4.29
N HIS A 114 -13.80 -4.50 -4.26
CA HIS A 114 -14.57 -5.74 -4.15
C HIS A 114 -14.27 -6.51 -2.86
N PHE A 115 -13.76 -5.82 -1.85
CA PHE A 115 -13.53 -6.36 -0.52
C PHE A 115 -14.21 -5.49 0.54
N LEU A 116 -15.26 -6.02 1.18
CA LEU A 116 -16.03 -5.39 2.25
C LEU A 116 -16.36 -3.90 1.97
N PRO A 117 -17.04 -3.57 0.87
CA PRO A 117 -17.31 -2.18 0.50
C PRO A 117 -18.00 -1.41 1.62
N THR A 118 -17.63 -0.13 1.83
CA THR A 118 -18.04 0.76 2.92
C THR A 118 -17.41 0.49 4.29
N SER A 119 -16.65 -0.59 4.45
CA SER A 119 -15.96 -0.87 5.70
C SER A 119 -14.81 0.12 5.95
N THR A 120 -14.33 0.15 7.20
CA THR A 120 -13.19 0.97 7.59
C THR A 120 -11.97 0.10 7.90
N ALA A 121 -10.79 0.61 7.52
CA ALA A 121 -9.52 -0.03 7.79
C ALA A 121 -8.67 0.83 8.73
N TYR A 122 -8.18 0.24 9.80
CA TYR A 122 -7.16 0.84 10.66
C TYR A 122 -5.81 0.69 9.95
N SER A 123 -5.31 1.78 9.39
CA SER A 123 -4.17 1.81 8.47
C SER A 123 -2.90 2.16 9.20
N ILE A 124 -1.87 1.33 9.07
CA ILE A 124 -0.57 1.57 9.69
C ILE A 124 0.57 1.47 8.69
N ALA A 125 1.63 2.24 8.94
CA ALA A 125 2.92 2.12 8.28
C ALA A 125 4.06 2.36 9.26
N THR A 126 5.13 1.60 9.13
CA THR A 126 6.44 1.96 9.67
C THR A 126 7.27 2.67 8.59
N ALA A 127 8.41 3.25 8.97
CA ALA A 127 9.36 3.78 8.00
C ALA A 127 10.09 2.66 7.26
N GLY A 128 10.47 2.92 6.02
CA GLY A 128 11.25 2.02 5.18
C GLY A 128 10.49 1.42 4.01
N CYS A 129 11.24 1.03 2.98
CA CYS A 129 10.74 0.31 1.79
C CYS A 129 11.91 -0.41 1.13
N ASN A 130 11.68 -1.61 0.62
CA ASN A 130 12.67 -2.41 -0.10
C ASN A 130 12.79 -2.05 -1.60
N LEU A 131 12.04 -1.05 -2.06
CA LEU A 131 12.17 -0.41 -3.36
C LEU A 131 12.60 1.06 -3.23
N ALA A 132 13.08 1.63 -4.34
CA ALA A 132 13.58 3.01 -4.43
C ALA A 132 12.86 3.83 -5.51
N CYS A 133 11.54 3.68 -5.61
CA CYS A 133 10.73 4.29 -6.65
C CYS A 133 10.96 5.80 -6.78
N LEU A 134 11.31 6.29 -7.98
CA LEU A 134 11.54 7.70 -8.25
C LEU A 134 10.26 8.54 -8.13
N ASN A 135 9.11 7.92 -8.29
CA ASN A 135 7.76 8.50 -8.22
C ASN A 135 7.05 8.23 -6.89
N CYS A 136 7.79 7.91 -5.82
CA CYS A 136 7.17 7.49 -4.57
C CYS A 136 6.30 8.58 -3.94
N GLN A 137 5.02 8.32 -3.77
CA GLN A 137 4.09 9.24 -3.13
C GLN A 137 4.38 9.41 -1.64
N ASN A 138 4.76 8.34 -0.98
CA ASN A 138 5.02 8.29 0.47
C ASN A 138 6.53 8.35 0.79
N TRP A 139 7.33 9.01 -0.04
CA TRP A 139 8.80 9.06 0.10
C TRP A 139 9.27 9.58 1.46
N THR A 140 8.47 10.43 2.11
CA THR A 140 8.78 11.03 3.41
C THR A 140 8.87 10.01 4.53
N ILE A 141 8.28 8.83 4.36
CA ILE A 141 8.36 7.71 5.30
C ILE A 141 9.02 6.48 4.67
N SER A 142 8.73 6.17 3.41
CA SER A 142 9.23 4.96 2.75
C SER A 142 10.74 5.03 2.43
N GLN A 143 11.29 6.24 2.21
CA GLN A 143 12.72 6.45 1.94
C GLN A 143 13.49 6.90 3.20
N LYS A 144 12.95 6.55 4.38
CA LYS A 144 13.49 6.86 5.70
C LYS A 144 13.68 5.59 6.53
N SER A 145 14.57 5.66 7.51
CA SER A 145 14.67 4.68 8.58
C SER A 145 13.70 5.03 9.72
N PRO A 146 13.26 4.08 10.55
CA PRO A 146 12.58 4.37 11.81
C PRO A 146 13.36 5.32 12.74
N ARG A 147 14.67 5.47 12.52
CA ARG A 147 15.54 6.45 13.22
C ARG A 147 15.29 7.89 12.82
N GLU A 148 14.66 8.11 11.67
CA GLU A 148 14.47 9.43 11.04
C GLU A 148 13.00 9.89 11.04
N THR A 149 12.10 9.12 11.66
CA THR A 149 10.67 9.41 11.72
C THR A 149 10.19 9.54 13.15
N ARG A 150 9.05 10.22 13.35
CA ARG A 150 8.31 10.18 14.61
C ARG A 150 7.49 8.89 14.62
N ASN A 151 7.61 8.11 15.68
CA ASN A 151 6.99 6.82 15.77
C ASN A 151 6.04 6.76 16.98
N TYR A 152 4.91 6.07 16.80
CA TYR A 152 3.99 5.75 17.87
C TYR A 152 4.47 4.49 18.59
N ASP A 153 4.14 4.35 19.87
CA ASP A 153 4.37 3.10 20.62
C ASP A 153 3.11 2.24 20.53
N LEU A 154 3.10 1.32 19.57
CA LEU A 154 1.92 0.54 19.21
C LEU A 154 2.30 -0.93 18.94
N MET A 155 2.65 -1.65 20.02
CA MET A 155 2.94 -3.09 19.95
C MET A 155 1.74 -3.89 19.42
N PRO A 156 1.94 -5.10 18.85
CA PRO A 156 0.87 -5.88 18.20
C PRO A 156 -0.43 -6.00 18.99
N ASP A 157 -0.35 -6.34 20.28
CA ASP A 157 -1.54 -6.45 21.14
C ASP A 157 -2.28 -5.12 21.30
N LYS A 158 -1.52 -4.03 21.50
CA LYS A 158 -2.05 -2.69 21.61
C LYS A 158 -2.67 -2.22 20.28
N LEU A 159 -2.03 -2.53 19.14
CA LEU A 159 -2.62 -2.26 17.83
C LEU A 159 -4.00 -2.89 17.71
N VAL A 160 -4.12 -4.18 18.00
CA VAL A 160 -5.40 -4.90 17.88
C VAL A 160 -6.45 -4.33 18.85
N GLN A 161 -6.06 -3.93 20.06
CA GLN A 161 -6.95 -3.25 21.00
C GLN A 161 -7.47 -1.91 20.46
N GLU A 162 -6.61 -1.10 19.85
CA GLU A 162 -7.01 0.19 19.24
C GLU A 162 -7.93 -0.02 18.03
N VAL A 163 -7.71 -1.06 17.23
CA VAL A 163 -8.60 -1.44 16.12
C VAL A 163 -9.99 -1.80 16.63
N LEU A 164 -10.09 -2.62 17.68
CA LEU A 164 -11.36 -2.99 18.29
C LEU A 164 -12.11 -1.78 18.85
N LYS A 165 -11.41 -0.86 19.53
CA LYS A 165 -11.99 0.39 20.06
C LYS A 165 -12.49 1.31 18.94
N SER A 166 -11.83 1.28 17.80
CA SER A 166 -12.16 2.12 16.64
C SER A 166 -13.26 1.52 15.77
N HIS A 167 -13.74 0.32 16.11
CA HIS A 167 -14.75 -0.42 15.34
C HIS A 167 -14.38 -0.61 13.85
N CYS A 168 -13.07 -0.71 13.53
CA CYS A 168 -12.62 -0.99 12.18
C CYS A 168 -12.74 -2.50 11.90
N GLU A 169 -13.22 -2.85 10.72
CA GLU A 169 -13.38 -4.24 10.29
C GLU A 169 -12.05 -4.88 9.90
N SER A 170 -11.05 -4.05 9.56
CA SER A 170 -9.74 -4.54 9.11
C SER A 170 -8.57 -3.72 9.62
N ILE A 171 -7.38 -4.35 9.62
CA ILE A 171 -6.08 -3.66 9.68
C ILE A 171 -5.51 -3.61 8.27
N ALA A 172 -5.12 -2.43 7.79
CA ALA A 172 -4.40 -2.27 6.55
C ALA A 172 -2.92 -1.94 6.82
N TYR A 173 -2.04 -2.84 6.46
CA TYR A 173 -0.59 -2.64 6.44
C TYR A 173 -0.24 -1.99 5.11
N THR A 174 0.09 -0.68 5.11
CA THR A 174 0.02 0.16 3.91
C THR A 174 0.99 1.35 3.92
N TYR A 175 0.85 2.30 3.01
CA TYR A 175 1.58 3.57 2.81
C TYR A 175 3.06 3.42 2.48
N SER A 176 3.86 2.76 3.34
CA SER A 176 5.21 2.31 3.04
C SER A 176 5.17 0.87 2.49
N GLU A 177 6.08 0.00 2.88
CA GLU A 177 6.10 -1.37 2.40
C GLU A 177 5.97 -2.36 3.57
N PRO A 178 4.86 -3.09 3.72
CA PRO A 178 4.64 -4.02 4.83
C PRO A 178 5.66 -5.16 4.91
N VAL A 179 6.31 -5.51 3.81
CA VAL A 179 7.40 -6.50 3.81
C VAL A 179 8.56 -6.04 4.71
N THR A 180 8.83 -4.74 4.80
CA THR A 180 9.99 -4.23 5.55
C THR A 180 9.80 -4.25 7.06
N PHE A 181 8.55 -4.35 7.53
CA PHE A 181 8.17 -4.56 8.94
C PHE A 181 7.43 -5.88 9.12
N PHE A 182 7.92 -6.91 8.45
CA PHE A 182 7.32 -8.24 8.33
C PHE A 182 6.91 -8.83 9.68
N GLU A 183 7.80 -8.85 10.66
CA GLU A 183 7.57 -9.45 11.98
C GLU A 183 6.41 -8.74 12.70
N TYR A 184 6.31 -7.42 12.56
CA TYR A 184 5.22 -6.64 13.13
C TYR A 184 3.88 -6.93 12.43
N THR A 185 3.90 -6.96 11.09
CA THR A 185 2.74 -7.35 10.27
C THR A 185 2.28 -8.76 10.62
N TYR A 186 3.20 -9.72 10.66
CA TYR A 186 2.92 -11.13 10.92
C TYR A 186 2.29 -11.36 12.30
N ASP A 187 2.91 -10.85 13.36
CA ASP A 187 2.41 -11.04 14.73
C ASP A 187 1.07 -10.33 14.93
N SER A 188 0.94 -9.10 14.42
CA SER A 188 -0.32 -8.34 14.49
C SER A 188 -1.45 -9.05 13.74
N SER A 189 -1.15 -9.60 12.56
CA SER A 189 -2.14 -10.32 11.74
C SER A 189 -2.65 -11.58 12.43
N LYS A 190 -1.77 -12.30 13.14
CA LYS A 190 -2.18 -13.49 13.94
C LYS A 190 -3.15 -13.12 15.04
N ILE A 191 -2.83 -12.06 15.81
CA ILE A 191 -3.68 -11.59 16.90
C ILE A 191 -5.00 -11.05 16.33
N ALA A 192 -4.96 -10.23 15.28
CA ALA A 192 -6.14 -9.67 14.63
C ALA A 192 -7.11 -10.77 14.18
N ARG A 193 -6.59 -11.79 13.46
CA ARG A 193 -7.39 -12.94 13.00
C ARG A 193 -8.06 -13.69 14.15
N SER A 194 -7.37 -13.88 15.28
CA SER A 194 -7.96 -14.52 16.48
C SER A 194 -9.09 -13.71 17.12
N ARG A 195 -9.21 -12.44 16.75
CA ARG A 195 -10.25 -11.50 17.22
C ARG A 195 -11.29 -11.18 16.13
N GLY A 196 -11.29 -11.90 15.00
CA GLY A 196 -12.22 -11.69 13.90
C GLY A 196 -11.96 -10.45 13.04
N ILE A 197 -10.83 -9.76 13.26
CA ILE A 197 -10.41 -8.60 12.45
C ILE A 197 -9.72 -9.09 11.18
N LYS A 198 -10.10 -8.53 10.04
CA LYS A 198 -9.50 -8.83 8.74
C LYS A 198 -8.13 -8.16 8.57
N ASN A 199 -7.24 -8.80 7.82
CA ASN A 199 -5.90 -8.30 7.53
C ASN A 199 -5.74 -7.99 6.04
N VAL A 200 -5.33 -6.78 5.74
CA VAL A 200 -5.19 -6.25 4.39
C VAL A 200 -3.76 -5.82 4.13
N LEU A 201 -3.15 -6.31 3.04
CA LEU A 201 -1.85 -5.87 2.57
C LEU A 201 -2.00 -4.89 1.40
N VAL A 202 -1.36 -3.73 1.47
CA VAL A 202 -1.18 -2.82 0.34
C VAL A 202 0.31 -2.70 0.09
N SER A 203 0.81 -3.42 -0.91
CA SER A 203 2.23 -3.74 -1.05
C SER A 203 2.70 -3.64 -2.51
N ALA A 204 3.99 -3.39 -2.70
CA ALA A 204 4.65 -3.56 -3.98
C ALA A 204 4.83 -5.04 -4.38
N GLY A 205 4.51 -5.98 -3.50
CA GLY A 205 4.63 -7.40 -3.76
C GLY A 205 6.07 -7.90 -3.97
N TYR A 206 7.06 -7.15 -3.51
CA TYR A 206 8.48 -7.48 -3.69
C TYR A 206 9.01 -8.27 -2.49
N ILE A 207 8.60 -9.54 -2.42
CA ILE A 207 8.85 -10.47 -1.31
C ILE A 207 9.21 -11.86 -1.86
N ASN A 208 10.05 -12.61 -1.13
CA ASN A 208 10.38 -13.98 -1.48
C ASN A 208 9.21 -14.94 -1.14
N GLU A 209 9.15 -16.08 -1.83
CA GLU A 209 8.03 -17.03 -1.74
C GLU A 209 7.77 -17.53 -0.32
N LYS A 210 8.80 -18.03 0.37
CA LYS A 210 8.63 -18.63 1.71
C LYS A 210 8.00 -17.68 2.73
N PRO A 211 8.51 -16.45 2.93
CA PRO A 211 7.85 -15.47 3.82
C PRO A 211 6.46 -15.05 3.33
N LEU A 212 6.24 -14.97 2.02
CA LEU A 212 4.92 -14.62 1.47
C LEU A 212 3.87 -15.67 1.81
N ARG A 213 4.15 -16.96 1.57
CA ARG A 213 3.22 -18.05 1.89
C ARG A 213 2.91 -18.12 3.39
N GLU A 214 3.89 -17.81 4.24
CA GLU A 214 3.65 -17.76 5.69
C GLU A 214 2.75 -16.58 6.09
N LEU A 215 2.94 -15.41 5.50
CA LEU A 215 2.11 -14.23 5.77
C LEU A 215 0.69 -14.39 5.18
N ALA A 216 0.57 -15.02 4.02
CA ALA A 216 -0.71 -15.24 3.33
C ALA A 216 -1.71 -16.02 4.18
N LYS A 217 -1.24 -16.93 5.06
CA LYS A 217 -2.09 -17.66 6.01
C LYS A 217 -2.93 -16.75 6.91
N TYR A 218 -2.51 -15.51 7.12
CA TYR A 218 -3.16 -14.53 8.00
C TYR A 218 -3.66 -13.31 7.23
N THR A 219 -3.54 -13.30 5.90
CA THR A 219 -3.99 -12.20 5.03
C THR A 219 -5.33 -12.54 4.42
N ASP A 220 -6.31 -11.64 4.52
CA ASP A 220 -7.65 -11.83 3.93
C ASP A 220 -7.74 -11.19 2.54
N ALA A 221 -7.10 -10.03 2.35
CA ALA A 221 -7.07 -9.34 1.06
C ALA A 221 -5.73 -8.63 0.83
N ALA A 222 -5.39 -8.42 -0.43
CA ALA A 222 -4.24 -7.64 -0.82
C ALA A 222 -4.54 -6.74 -2.02
N ASN A 223 -3.97 -5.53 -2.02
CA ASN A 223 -3.78 -4.75 -3.23
C ASN A 223 -2.29 -4.73 -3.56
N ILE A 224 -1.93 -5.24 -4.73
CA ILE A 224 -0.53 -5.36 -5.16
C ILE A 224 -0.26 -4.38 -6.30
N ASP A 225 0.76 -3.56 -6.11
CA ASP A 225 1.24 -2.64 -7.13
C ASP A 225 2.06 -3.37 -8.20
N LEU A 226 1.46 -3.69 -9.33
CA LEU A 226 2.17 -4.11 -10.55
C LEU A 226 2.64 -2.86 -11.30
N LYS A 227 3.81 -2.34 -10.91
CA LYS A 227 4.27 -0.98 -11.27
C LYS A 227 4.66 -0.81 -12.73
N SER A 228 5.04 -1.89 -13.42
CA SER A 228 5.40 -1.92 -14.84
C SER A 228 5.31 -3.35 -15.34
N PHE A 229 5.32 -3.53 -16.67
CA PHE A 229 5.43 -4.87 -17.29
C PHE A 229 6.72 -5.02 -18.12
N LYS A 230 7.72 -4.16 -17.88
CA LYS A 230 9.07 -4.25 -18.43
C LYS A 230 10.10 -4.24 -17.30
N ASP A 231 10.98 -5.24 -17.26
CA ASP A 231 12.00 -5.40 -16.22
C ASP A 231 12.98 -4.21 -16.19
N SER A 232 13.33 -3.68 -17.37
CA SER A 232 14.19 -2.50 -17.48
C SER A 232 13.58 -1.24 -16.83
N ILE A 233 12.25 -1.09 -16.87
CA ILE A 233 11.54 0.00 -16.20
C ILE A 233 11.50 -0.27 -14.70
N TYR A 234 11.18 -1.50 -14.28
CA TYR A 234 11.21 -1.88 -12.88
C TYR A 234 12.55 -1.55 -12.23
N LEU A 235 13.66 -1.90 -12.91
CA LEU A 235 15.00 -1.61 -12.42
C LEU A 235 15.25 -0.10 -12.30
N LYS A 236 14.96 0.67 -13.34
CA LYS A 236 15.30 2.11 -13.40
C LYS A 236 14.34 2.99 -12.61
N LEU A 237 13.05 2.70 -12.65
CA LEU A 237 12.02 3.51 -12.00
C LEU A 237 11.82 3.13 -10.53
N ASN A 238 11.89 1.83 -10.21
CA ASN A 238 11.50 1.29 -8.92
C ASN A 238 12.66 0.71 -8.10
N GLY A 239 13.78 0.36 -8.74
CA GLY A 239 14.92 -0.29 -8.09
C GLY A 239 14.67 -1.77 -7.76
N GLY A 240 13.85 -2.46 -8.55
CA GLY A 240 13.50 -3.86 -8.36
C GLY A 240 13.40 -4.63 -9.68
N LYS A 241 12.79 -5.82 -9.63
CA LYS A 241 12.59 -6.72 -10.77
C LYS A 241 11.10 -7.07 -10.90
N LEU A 242 10.65 -7.31 -12.12
CA LEU A 242 9.25 -7.66 -12.43
C LEU A 242 8.87 -9.06 -11.91
N GLN A 243 9.71 -10.07 -12.20
CA GLN A 243 9.36 -11.48 -11.97
C GLN A 243 8.95 -11.80 -10.51
N PRO A 244 9.62 -11.28 -9.46
CA PRO A 244 9.19 -11.50 -8.08
C PRO A 244 7.76 -11.02 -7.80
N VAL A 245 7.35 -9.91 -8.42
CA VAL A 245 5.97 -9.38 -8.25
C VAL A 245 4.95 -10.26 -8.96
N LEU A 246 5.26 -10.76 -10.16
CA LEU A 246 4.40 -11.72 -10.85
C LEU A 246 4.25 -13.02 -10.05
N ASN A 247 5.32 -13.49 -9.42
CA ASN A 247 5.25 -14.66 -8.53
C ASN A 247 4.37 -14.36 -7.30
N THR A 248 4.49 -13.17 -6.71
CA THR A 248 3.63 -12.75 -5.59
C THR A 248 2.16 -12.78 -5.96
N LEU A 249 1.78 -12.28 -7.14
CA LEU A 249 0.39 -12.34 -7.60
C LEU A 249 -0.12 -13.79 -7.69
N ARG A 250 0.66 -14.70 -8.28
CA ARG A 250 0.29 -16.12 -8.38
C ARG A 250 0.14 -16.78 -7.01
N ILE A 251 1.12 -16.57 -6.13
CA ILE A 251 1.12 -17.17 -4.79
C ILE A 251 -0.08 -16.68 -3.97
N LEU A 252 -0.38 -15.39 -3.96
CA LEU A 252 -1.54 -14.86 -3.23
C LEU A 252 -2.85 -15.46 -3.74
N LYS A 253 -2.97 -15.67 -5.05
CA LYS A 253 -4.12 -16.34 -5.66
C LYS A 253 -4.20 -17.81 -5.26
N GLU A 254 -3.08 -18.54 -5.30
CA GLU A 254 -2.98 -19.94 -4.85
C GLU A 254 -3.37 -20.12 -3.38
N GLU A 255 -2.97 -19.17 -2.52
CA GLU A 255 -3.28 -19.16 -1.08
C GLU A 255 -4.72 -18.67 -0.78
N GLY A 256 -5.50 -18.30 -1.80
CA GLY A 256 -6.90 -17.88 -1.64
C GLY A 256 -7.09 -16.48 -1.06
N VAL A 257 -6.08 -15.64 -1.09
CA VAL A 257 -6.17 -14.24 -0.67
C VAL A 257 -6.96 -13.46 -1.71
N TRP A 258 -7.97 -12.66 -1.30
CA TRP A 258 -8.64 -11.75 -2.24
C TRP A 258 -7.65 -10.72 -2.77
N LEU A 259 -7.54 -10.62 -4.10
CA LEU A 259 -6.50 -9.82 -4.73
C LEU A 259 -7.10 -8.76 -5.67
N GLU A 260 -6.69 -7.51 -5.48
CA GLU A 260 -6.86 -6.43 -6.44
C GLU A 260 -5.47 -5.90 -6.86
N ILE A 261 -5.34 -5.41 -8.08
CA ILE A 261 -4.06 -5.06 -8.68
C ILE A 261 -4.07 -3.58 -9.04
N THR A 262 -3.01 -2.86 -8.68
CA THR A 262 -2.87 -1.45 -9.04
C THR A 262 -1.70 -1.25 -9.99
N ASN A 263 -1.93 -0.49 -11.08
CA ASN A 263 -0.89 0.01 -11.96
C ASN A 263 -0.93 1.55 -12.00
N LEU A 264 0.14 2.19 -11.52
CA LEU A 264 0.31 3.63 -11.64
C LEU A 264 0.85 3.96 -13.02
N VAL A 265 0.06 4.67 -13.83
CA VAL A 265 0.45 5.07 -15.18
C VAL A 265 1.28 6.35 -15.12
N VAL A 266 2.60 6.23 -15.34
CA VAL A 266 3.56 7.33 -15.24
C VAL A 266 3.99 7.76 -16.65
N PRO A 267 3.79 9.03 -17.05
CA PRO A 267 4.17 9.52 -18.37
C PRO A 267 5.64 9.24 -18.70
N SER A 268 5.90 8.81 -19.93
CA SER A 268 7.23 8.44 -20.46
C SER A 268 7.88 7.20 -19.80
N TRP A 269 7.22 6.54 -18.87
CA TRP A 269 7.69 5.34 -18.19
C TRP A 269 6.74 4.15 -18.38
N THR A 270 5.50 4.30 -17.94
CA THR A 270 4.53 3.19 -17.88
C THR A 270 3.23 3.49 -18.62
N ASP A 271 3.21 4.52 -19.46
CA ASP A 271 2.09 4.93 -20.30
C ASP A 271 2.15 4.36 -21.74
N ASP A 272 3.10 3.43 -22.00
CA ASP A 272 3.19 2.65 -23.25
C ASP A 272 2.00 1.69 -23.34
N LEU A 273 1.11 1.91 -24.30
CA LEU A 273 -0.13 1.16 -24.46
C LEU A 273 0.09 -0.30 -24.89
N ASP A 274 1.18 -0.60 -25.61
CA ASP A 274 1.53 -1.98 -25.96
C ASP A 274 2.01 -2.76 -24.73
N MET A 275 2.84 -2.15 -23.90
CA MET A 275 3.20 -2.73 -22.60
C MET A 275 2.00 -2.96 -21.68
N ILE A 276 1.04 -2.04 -21.67
CA ILE A 276 -0.22 -2.20 -20.90
C ILE A 276 -1.02 -3.39 -21.46
N ARG A 277 -1.08 -3.54 -22.78
CA ARG A 277 -1.72 -4.69 -23.42
C ARG A 277 -1.06 -6.01 -23.04
N GLU A 278 0.27 -6.09 -23.09
CA GLU A 278 1.03 -7.26 -22.66
C GLU A 278 0.75 -7.64 -21.19
N MET A 279 0.70 -6.63 -20.32
CA MET A 279 0.34 -6.81 -18.91
C MET A 279 -1.07 -7.37 -18.75
N CYS A 280 -2.06 -6.79 -19.43
CA CYS A 280 -3.46 -7.22 -19.34
C CYS A 280 -3.65 -8.64 -19.90
N LYS A 281 -2.98 -8.96 -21.02
CA LYS A 281 -2.96 -10.31 -21.57
C LYS A 281 -2.36 -11.31 -20.58
N TRP A 282 -1.22 -10.98 -19.97
CA TRP A 282 -0.62 -11.85 -18.94
C TRP A 282 -1.57 -12.06 -17.75
N LEU A 283 -2.24 -11.01 -17.29
CA LEU A 283 -3.24 -11.13 -16.21
C LEU A 283 -4.37 -12.08 -16.62
N LYS A 284 -4.91 -11.93 -17.82
CA LYS A 284 -5.95 -12.82 -18.36
C LYS A 284 -5.46 -14.26 -18.46
N ASP A 285 -4.28 -14.48 -19.05
CA ASP A 285 -3.71 -15.83 -19.29
C ASP A 285 -3.36 -16.56 -17.99
N ASN A 286 -3.21 -15.82 -16.86
CA ASN A 286 -2.98 -16.37 -15.52
C ASN A 286 -4.25 -16.40 -14.65
N GLY A 287 -5.43 -16.16 -15.25
CA GLY A 287 -6.74 -16.29 -14.60
C GLY A 287 -7.07 -15.16 -13.64
N PHE A 288 -6.54 -13.94 -13.86
CA PHE A 288 -6.87 -12.75 -13.07
C PHE A 288 -8.01 -11.91 -13.69
N GLU A 289 -8.80 -12.46 -14.60
CA GLU A 289 -9.87 -11.74 -15.31
C GLU A 289 -10.94 -11.19 -14.37
N ASP A 290 -11.17 -11.85 -13.24
CA ASP A 290 -12.15 -11.44 -12.23
C ASP A 290 -11.52 -10.64 -11.06
N ASN A 291 -10.20 -10.44 -11.09
CA ASN A 291 -9.51 -9.61 -10.11
C ASN A 291 -9.52 -8.14 -10.57
N PRO A 292 -9.99 -7.20 -9.75
CA PRO A 292 -10.01 -5.80 -10.12
C PRO A 292 -8.63 -5.24 -10.46
N LEU A 293 -8.54 -4.55 -11.61
CA LEU A 293 -7.37 -3.80 -12.02
C LEU A 293 -7.65 -2.29 -11.90
N HIS A 294 -6.78 -1.59 -11.17
CA HIS A 294 -6.86 -0.16 -10.94
C HIS A 294 -5.75 0.57 -11.69
N PHE A 295 -6.07 1.32 -12.73
CA PHE A 295 -5.15 2.28 -13.32
C PHE A 295 -5.20 3.58 -12.53
N SER A 296 -4.11 3.93 -11.86
CA SER A 296 -4.03 5.16 -11.08
C SER A 296 -3.33 6.27 -11.85
N ARG A 297 -3.88 7.48 -11.75
CA ARG A 297 -3.28 8.69 -12.31
C ARG A 297 -2.05 9.07 -11.51
N PHE A 298 -0.91 9.23 -12.19
CA PHE A 298 0.28 9.83 -11.62
C PHE A 298 0.12 11.35 -11.47
N HIS A 299 0.61 11.88 -10.35
CA HIS A 299 0.83 13.30 -10.13
C HIS A 299 2.32 13.53 -9.83
N PRO A 300 2.91 14.65 -10.31
CA PRO A 300 4.33 14.98 -10.06
C PRO A 300 4.68 14.86 -8.57
N GLN A 301 5.68 14.02 -8.26
CA GLN A 301 6.04 13.71 -6.89
C GLN A 301 7.50 13.28 -6.78
N TYR A 302 8.14 13.54 -5.63
CA TYR A 302 9.47 13.11 -5.22
C TYR A 302 10.56 13.48 -6.23
N LYS A 303 11.10 12.49 -6.99
CA LYS A 303 12.18 12.70 -7.99
C LYS A 303 11.65 12.88 -9.41
N LEU A 304 10.34 12.82 -9.62
CA LEU A 304 9.70 13.00 -10.93
C LEU A 304 8.76 14.22 -10.96
N THR A 305 9.19 15.32 -10.36
CA THR A 305 8.41 16.58 -10.32
C THR A 305 8.36 17.31 -11.67
N GLN A 306 9.25 16.97 -12.59
CA GLN A 306 9.33 17.54 -13.93
C GLN A 306 8.33 16.94 -14.94
N LEU A 307 7.76 15.77 -14.64
CA LEU A 307 6.77 15.14 -15.51
C LEU A 307 5.38 15.73 -15.28
N PRO A 308 4.54 15.82 -16.32
CA PRO A 308 3.14 16.20 -16.15
C PRO A 308 2.35 15.09 -15.45
N ALA A 309 1.19 15.43 -14.88
CA ALA A 309 0.23 14.42 -14.45
C ALA A 309 -0.26 13.61 -15.67
N THR A 310 -0.56 12.32 -15.47
CA THR A 310 -1.05 11.46 -16.55
C THR A 310 -2.31 12.05 -17.18
N PRO A 311 -2.36 12.21 -18.52
CA PRO A 311 -3.57 12.61 -19.19
C PRO A 311 -4.71 11.61 -18.95
N VAL A 312 -5.92 12.11 -18.69
CA VAL A 312 -7.09 11.23 -18.46
C VAL A 312 -7.39 10.38 -19.70
N SER A 313 -7.13 10.91 -20.90
CA SER A 313 -7.29 10.16 -22.15
C SER A 313 -6.37 8.93 -22.23
N THR A 314 -5.15 8.99 -21.66
CA THR A 314 -4.24 7.83 -21.58
C THR A 314 -4.82 6.76 -20.64
N LEU A 315 -5.38 7.16 -19.50
CA LEU A 315 -6.02 6.23 -18.55
C LEU A 315 -7.26 5.57 -19.17
N ASN A 316 -8.06 6.33 -19.90
CA ASN A 316 -9.21 5.78 -20.62
C ASN A 316 -8.78 4.73 -21.66
N LYS A 317 -7.74 5.02 -22.46
CA LYS A 317 -7.18 4.04 -23.41
C LYS A 317 -6.65 2.80 -22.72
N ALA A 318 -5.93 2.95 -21.59
CA ALA A 318 -5.44 1.82 -20.79
C ALA A 318 -6.61 0.95 -20.30
N ARG A 319 -7.69 1.55 -19.80
CA ARG A 319 -8.91 0.87 -19.37
C ARG A 319 -9.58 0.12 -20.53
N ASP A 320 -9.73 0.77 -21.68
CA ASP A 320 -10.35 0.16 -22.86
C ASP A 320 -9.54 -1.05 -23.35
N ILE A 321 -8.20 -0.96 -23.35
CA ILE A 321 -7.31 -2.07 -23.65
C ILE A 321 -7.56 -3.23 -22.67
N ALA A 322 -7.53 -2.96 -21.36
CA ALA A 322 -7.71 -4.00 -20.35
C ALA A 322 -9.06 -4.72 -20.50
N MET A 323 -10.13 -3.98 -20.76
CA MET A 323 -11.44 -4.56 -21.02
C MET A 323 -11.47 -5.37 -22.32
N SER A 324 -10.78 -4.90 -23.38
CA SER A 324 -10.69 -5.62 -24.67
C SER A 324 -9.88 -6.92 -24.57
N GLU A 325 -8.90 -6.99 -23.65
CA GLU A 325 -8.14 -8.21 -23.34
C GLU A 325 -8.94 -9.19 -22.43
N GLY A 326 -10.15 -8.81 -21.99
CA GLY A 326 -11.08 -9.68 -21.27
C GLY A 326 -11.02 -9.57 -19.75
N LEU A 327 -10.50 -8.48 -19.18
CA LEU A 327 -10.59 -8.21 -17.75
C LEU A 327 -11.98 -7.65 -17.42
N ASN A 328 -12.66 -8.23 -16.42
CA ASN A 328 -14.05 -7.92 -16.09
C ASN A 328 -14.22 -6.63 -15.28
N TYR A 329 -13.23 -6.27 -14.45
CA TYR A 329 -13.33 -5.15 -13.53
C TYR A 329 -12.11 -4.25 -13.65
N VAL A 330 -12.26 -3.10 -14.32
CA VAL A 330 -11.17 -2.15 -14.57
C VAL A 330 -11.57 -0.76 -14.14
N TYR A 331 -10.80 -0.17 -13.23
CA TYR A 331 -11.05 1.11 -12.59
C TYR A 331 -10.01 2.15 -12.95
N ILE A 332 -10.38 3.43 -12.84
CA ILE A 332 -9.45 4.57 -12.92
C ILE A 332 -9.46 5.28 -11.57
N GLY A 333 -8.30 5.31 -10.91
CA GLY A 333 -8.07 6.00 -9.65
C GLY A 333 -7.44 7.39 -9.83
N ASN A 334 -7.56 8.23 -8.81
CA ASN A 334 -7.05 9.61 -8.76
C ASN A 334 -7.61 10.55 -9.84
N VAL A 335 -8.82 10.27 -10.35
CA VAL A 335 -9.58 11.12 -11.30
C VAL A 335 -11.02 11.24 -10.80
N PRO A 336 -11.29 12.15 -9.85
CA PRO A 336 -12.63 12.29 -9.27
C PRO A 336 -13.69 12.60 -10.36
N GLY A 337 -14.83 11.90 -10.29
CA GLY A 337 -15.96 12.15 -11.18
C GLY A 337 -15.79 11.61 -12.61
N SER A 338 -14.82 10.74 -12.85
CA SER A 338 -14.65 10.09 -14.17
C SER A 338 -15.74 9.08 -14.50
N GLY A 339 -16.51 8.60 -13.50
CA GLY A 339 -17.45 7.49 -13.62
C GLY A 339 -16.77 6.12 -13.76
N ALA A 340 -15.46 6.09 -13.93
CA ALA A 340 -14.67 4.86 -14.03
C ALA A 340 -14.34 4.24 -12.66
N GLU A 341 -14.78 4.86 -11.58
CA GLU A 341 -14.80 4.30 -10.22
C GLU A 341 -16.02 3.41 -9.95
N ASN A 342 -17.02 3.39 -10.82
CA ASN A 342 -18.22 2.58 -10.67
C ASN A 342 -17.99 1.13 -11.07
N THR A 343 -18.70 0.20 -10.40
CA THR A 343 -18.69 -1.22 -10.77
C THR A 343 -19.89 -1.54 -11.65
N TYR A 344 -19.60 -2.23 -12.75
CA TYR A 344 -20.61 -2.70 -13.69
C TYR A 344 -20.67 -4.24 -13.70
N CYS A 345 -21.86 -4.80 -13.83
CA CYS A 345 -22.02 -6.25 -13.97
C CYS A 345 -21.35 -6.73 -15.27
N PRO A 346 -20.47 -7.74 -15.23
CA PRO A 346 -19.79 -8.23 -16.44
C PRO A 346 -20.75 -8.85 -17.47
N HIS A 347 -21.92 -9.32 -17.04
CA HIS A 347 -22.93 -9.94 -17.88
C HIS A 347 -23.95 -8.92 -18.43
N CYS A 348 -24.74 -8.26 -17.56
CA CYS A 348 -25.84 -7.37 -18.02
C CYS A 348 -25.41 -5.91 -18.22
N LYS A 349 -24.15 -5.58 -17.94
CA LYS A 349 -23.55 -4.26 -18.10
C LYS A 349 -24.21 -3.12 -17.29
N LYS A 350 -25.18 -3.43 -16.42
CA LYS A 350 -25.79 -2.42 -15.54
C LYS A 350 -24.82 -2.05 -14.42
N MET A 351 -24.87 -0.79 -14.00
CA MET A 351 -24.12 -0.30 -12.84
C MET A 351 -24.64 -0.96 -11.57
N ILE A 352 -23.76 -1.67 -10.84
CA ILE A 352 -24.10 -2.41 -9.64
C ILE A 352 -23.56 -1.76 -8.36
N ILE A 353 -22.47 -0.99 -8.45
CA ILE A 353 -22.02 -0.12 -7.36
C ILE A 353 -21.70 1.25 -7.95
N GLU A 354 -22.36 2.28 -7.42
CA GLU A 354 -22.09 3.67 -7.75
C GLU A 354 -21.16 4.28 -6.70
N ARG A 355 -20.06 4.91 -7.16
CA ARG A 355 -19.08 5.56 -6.28
C ARG A 355 -18.88 7.03 -6.68
N ARG A 356 -18.59 7.84 -5.68
CA ARG A 356 -18.02 9.19 -5.85
C ARG A 356 -16.80 9.30 -4.94
N GLY A 357 -15.60 9.19 -5.52
CA GLY A 357 -14.36 9.00 -4.77
C GLY A 357 -14.44 7.72 -3.94
N TYR A 358 -14.29 7.83 -2.61
CA TYR A 358 -14.37 6.68 -1.72
C TYR A 358 -15.77 6.41 -1.14
N LYS A 359 -16.77 7.23 -1.49
CA LYS A 359 -18.14 7.07 -0.99
C LYS A 359 -18.96 6.22 -1.96
N ILE A 360 -19.58 5.16 -1.44
CA ILE A 360 -20.58 4.38 -2.16
C ILE A 360 -21.94 5.09 -2.04
N LEU A 361 -22.58 5.36 -3.17
CA LEU A 361 -23.87 6.01 -3.28
C LEU A 361 -25.00 4.98 -3.42
N SER A 362 -24.76 3.89 -4.13
CA SER A 362 -25.69 2.77 -4.26
C SER A 362 -24.94 1.45 -4.42
N ASN A 363 -25.53 0.36 -3.88
CA ASN A 363 -25.03 -1.01 -4.01
C ASN A 363 -26.18 -1.94 -4.42
N ASN A 364 -26.08 -2.50 -5.62
CA ASN A 364 -27.03 -3.44 -6.21
C ASN A 364 -26.46 -4.86 -6.28
N ILE A 365 -25.64 -5.23 -5.30
CA ILE A 365 -25.20 -6.60 -5.06
C ILE A 365 -26.01 -7.15 -3.88
N ALA A 366 -26.47 -8.39 -4.00
CA ALA A 366 -27.17 -9.11 -2.94
C ALA A 366 -26.43 -10.43 -2.67
N GLY A 367 -25.81 -10.52 -1.50
CA GLY A 367 -24.80 -11.55 -1.24
C GLY A 367 -23.65 -11.38 -2.25
N ASN A 368 -23.41 -12.33 -3.10
CA ASN A 368 -22.41 -12.25 -4.17
C ASN A 368 -23.01 -12.13 -5.58
N LYS A 369 -24.25 -11.64 -5.72
CA LYS A 369 -24.97 -11.65 -7.00
C LYS A 369 -25.48 -10.28 -7.42
N CYS A 370 -25.45 -10.03 -8.73
CA CYS A 370 -26.07 -8.87 -9.36
C CYS A 370 -27.59 -8.90 -9.17
N ARG A 371 -28.17 -7.86 -8.58
CA ARG A 371 -29.65 -7.76 -8.37
C ARG A 371 -30.46 -7.69 -9.66
N PHE A 372 -29.84 -7.39 -10.80
CA PHE A 372 -30.54 -7.23 -12.07
C PHE A 372 -30.61 -8.50 -12.89
N CYS A 373 -29.60 -9.38 -12.83
CA CYS A 373 -29.51 -10.57 -13.67
C CYS A 373 -29.05 -11.84 -12.94
N ASN A 374 -28.83 -11.74 -11.63
CA ASN A 374 -28.43 -12.85 -10.77
C ASN A 374 -27.06 -13.49 -11.07
N THR A 375 -26.25 -12.85 -11.95
CA THR A 375 -24.86 -13.29 -12.21
C THR A 375 -24.00 -13.10 -10.96
N SER A 376 -23.14 -14.07 -10.67
CA SER A 376 -22.17 -13.97 -9.58
C SER A 376 -21.17 -12.85 -9.85
N ILE A 377 -20.88 -12.05 -8.83
CA ILE A 377 -19.90 -10.94 -8.86
C ILE A 377 -18.73 -11.33 -7.98
N ALA A 378 -17.55 -11.40 -8.55
CA ALA A 378 -16.34 -11.75 -7.82
C ALA A 378 -16.02 -10.68 -6.77
N GLY A 379 -15.73 -11.10 -5.54
CA GLY A 379 -15.47 -10.22 -4.40
C GLY A 379 -15.74 -10.88 -3.06
N VAL A 380 -15.43 -10.14 -2.00
CA VAL A 380 -15.79 -10.45 -0.61
C VAL A 380 -16.76 -9.35 -0.18
N TRP A 381 -18.05 -9.71 0.01
CA TRP A 381 -19.13 -8.72 0.15
C TRP A 381 -19.68 -8.61 1.57
N ASP A 382 -19.35 -9.56 2.44
CA ASP A 382 -19.79 -9.73 3.85
C ASP A 382 -18.76 -10.50 4.69
#